data_9f05db853aa62065b942dce12d75960b
#
_entry.id   9f05db853aa62065b942dce12d75960b
#
_cell.length_a   1.000
_cell.length_b   1.000
_cell.length_c   1.000
_cell.angle_alpha   90.00
_cell.angle_beta   90.00
_cell.angle_gamma   90.00
#
_symmetry.space_group_name_H-M   'P 1'
#
loop_
_entity.id
_entity.type
_entity.pdbx_description
1 polymer ?
#
loop_
_entity_poly.entity_id
_entity_poly.type
_entity_poly.pdbx_seq_one_letter_code
_entity_poly.pdbx_strand_id
1 'polypeptide(L)'
;PQGIWAPECGYRPGLEATYAAAGVGHFLVDGPTLLHVGRSTADAWTVGDSDVVAFGRDLEVTYRVWSPRRGYPGGPWYRDFHTFHHETGIRHARVTSTSTHSDDKQHYDPDRVQAAVAADAADFVQVVRQRLADLREQRDGKTGLVVAAYDTELFGHWWHEGPQWLEQVLRLLPAAGVRVTTLADAINRGAVAGKADPQNSSWGSNKDWSVWAGDAVASFVTDNDALQRRWRKLTGDLLGSAGDFSTRDPALDQLARTALLALSSDWAFMVTKDSAAGYASDRHRAHHADFHRLASALEHCLDGDAGARQTALDIASHLRLSDGPFGQLDGRLLHSAS
;
A
#
# COMPACT_ATOMS: atom_id res chain seq x y z
N PRO A 1 7.62 -13.61 -3.45
CA PRO A 1 6.31 -13.61 -2.78
C PRO A 1 5.28 -14.31 -3.68
N GLN A 2 4.33 -15.04 -3.06
CA GLN A 2 3.26 -15.71 -3.82
C GLN A 2 2.08 -14.78 -4.10
N GLY A 3 1.96 -13.68 -3.38
CA GLY A 3 0.91 -12.71 -3.50
C GLY A 3 1.41 -11.29 -3.40
N ILE A 4 0.64 -10.35 -3.96
CA ILE A 4 0.91 -8.92 -3.94
C ILE A 4 -0.37 -8.14 -3.65
N TRP A 5 -0.22 -6.98 -3.05
CA TRP A 5 -1.24 -5.96 -3.00
C TRP A 5 -0.69 -4.73 -3.73
N ALA A 6 -1.21 -4.44 -4.92
CA ALA A 6 -0.78 -3.28 -5.67
C ALA A 6 -1.12 -1.99 -4.91
N PRO A 7 -0.27 -0.97 -4.96
CA PRO A 7 -0.60 0.33 -4.41
C PRO A 7 -2.01 0.76 -4.81
N GLU A 8 -2.77 1.33 -3.87
CA GLU A 8 -4.11 1.88 -4.08
C GLU A 8 -5.18 0.87 -4.56
N CYS A 9 -4.96 -0.44 -4.34
CA CYS A 9 -5.74 -1.50 -4.98
C CYS A 9 -5.81 -1.34 -6.50
N GLY A 10 -4.79 -0.73 -7.10
CA GLY A 10 -4.77 -0.38 -8.51
C GLY A 10 -4.79 -1.62 -9.41
N TYR A 11 -5.74 -1.66 -10.35
CA TYR A 11 -5.85 -2.72 -11.32
C TYR A 11 -6.21 -2.16 -12.72
N ARG A 12 -5.64 -2.74 -13.74
CA ARG A 12 -6.07 -2.61 -15.13
C ARG A 12 -5.97 -3.98 -15.82
N PRO A 13 -6.83 -4.27 -16.81
CA PRO A 13 -6.73 -5.49 -17.61
C PRO A 13 -5.32 -5.68 -18.21
N GLY A 14 -4.81 -6.90 -18.11
CA GLY A 14 -3.45 -7.26 -18.53
C GLY A 14 -2.40 -7.22 -17.40
N LEU A 15 -2.69 -6.61 -16.25
CA LEU A 15 -1.76 -6.60 -15.10
C LEU A 15 -1.54 -8.01 -14.53
N GLU A 16 -2.55 -8.87 -14.60
CA GLU A 16 -2.45 -10.28 -14.21
C GLU A 16 -1.41 -11.06 -15.00
N ALA A 17 -1.21 -10.75 -16.28
CA ALA A 17 -0.15 -11.36 -17.08
C ALA A 17 1.26 -10.97 -16.58
N THR A 18 1.42 -9.71 -16.16
CA THR A 18 2.66 -9.25 -15.52
C THR A 18 2.90 -9.96 -14.18
N TYR A 19 1.85 -10.14 -13.39
CA TYR A 19 1.93 -10.89 -12.13
C TYR A 19 2.30 -12.34 -12.36
N ALA A 20 1.67 -13.03 -13.31
CA ALA A 20 2.01 -14.40 -13.69
C ALA A 20 3.47 -14.53 -14.11
N ALA A 21 3.96 -13.63 -14.97
CA ALA A 21 5.35 -13.61 -15.42
C ALA A 21 6.34 -13.41 -14.26
N ALA A 22 5.95 -12.68 -13.22
CA ALA A 22 6.73 -12.48 -11.99
C ALA A 22 6.56 -13.60 -10.94
N GLY A 23 5.80 -14.67 -11.23
CA GLY A 23 5.54 -15.77 -10.31
C GLY A 23 4.57 -15.41 -9.16
N VAL A 24 3.78 -14.34 -9.33
CA VAL A 24 2.76 -13.92 -8.37
C VAL A 24 1.45 -14.67 -8.69
N GLY A 25 0.97 -15.47 -7.76
CA GLY A 25 -0.23 -16.29 -7.94
C GLY A 25 -1.53 -15.64 -7.48
N HIS A 26 -1.47 -14.56 -6.68
CA HIS A 26 -2.69 -13.88 -6.23
C HIS A 26 -2.45 -12.41 -5.86
N PHE A 27 -3.53 -11.61 -5.90
CA PHE A 27 -3.49 -10.20 -5.57
C PHE A 27 -4.81 -9.70 -4.97
N LEU A 28 -4.76 -8.51 -4.37
CA LEU A 28 -5.91 -7.82 -3.77
C LEU A 28 -6.41 -6.71 -4.70
N VAL A 29 -7.75 -6.60 -4.77
CA VAL A 29 -8.47 -5.47 -5.39
C VAL A 29 -9.50 -4.91 -4.39
N ASP A 30 -10.04 -3.74 -4.68
CA ASP A 30 -11.16 -3.24 -3.89
C ASP A 30 -12.44 -4.04 -4.16
N GLY A 31 -13.37 -4.09 -3.19
CA GLY A 31 -14.61 -4.84 -3.33
C GLY A 31 -15.42 -4.50 -4.59
N PRO A 32 -15.66 -3.22 -4.88
CA PRO A 32 -16.37 -2.79 -6.09
C PRO A 32 -15.78 -3.31 -7.40
N THR A 33 -14.47 -3.55 -7.47
CA THR A 33 -13.80 -4.09 -8.65
C THR A 33 -14.38 -5.43 -9.09
N LEU A 34 -14.72 -6.31 -8.14
CA LEU A 34 -15.38 -7.58 -8.40
C LEU A 34 -16.90 -7.44 -8.51
N LEU A 35 -17.51 -6.64 -7.65
CA LEU A 35 -18.96 -6.46 -7.61
C LEU A 35 -19.50 -5.88 -8.92
N HIS A 36 -18.81 -4.95 -9.55
CA HIS A 36 -19.23 -4.33 -10.82
C HIS A 36 -19.27 -5.33 -12.00
N VAL A 37 -18.54 -6.44 -11.90
CA VAL A 37 -18.59 -7.52 -12.89
C VAL A 37 -19.40 -8.72 -12.41
N GLY A 38 -20.27 -8.51 -11.42
CA GLY A 38 -21.18 -9.54 -10.91
C GLY A 38 -20.48 -10.66 -10.13
N ARG A 39 -19.32 -10.37 -9.51
CA ARG A 39 -18.56 -11.34 -8.71
C ARG A 39 -18.58 -10.94 -7.23
N SER A 40 -18.81 -11.95 -6.37
CA SER A 40 -18.83 -11.74 -4.91
C SER A 40 -17.42 -11.59 -4.35
N THR A 41 -17.26 -10.75 -3.32
CA THR A 41 -16.04 -10.71 -2.49
C THR A 41 -15.93 -11.86 -1.50
N ALA A 42 -16.98 -12.66 -1.36
CA ALA A 42 -17.00 -13.87 -0.53
C ALA A 42 -16.27 -15.08 -1.16
N ASP A 43 -15.81 -14.92 -2.39
CA ASP A 43 -15.01 -15.89 -3.14
C ASP A 43 -13.78 -15.21 -3.73
N ALA A 44 -12.84 -16.02 -4.19
CA ALA A 44 -11.72 -15.61 -5.01
C ALA A 44 -11.98 -15.97 -6.50
N TRP A 45 -11.31 -15.28 -7.42
CA TRP A 45 -11.58 -15.39 -8.85
C TRP A 45 -10.29 -15.41 -9.65
N THR A 46 -10.12 -16.35 -10.57
CA THR A 46 -9.06 -16.24 -11.59
C THR A 46 -9.34 -15.06 -12.52
N VAL A 47 -8.31 -14.40 -13.01
CA VAL A 47 -8.46 -13.16 -13.78
C VAL A 47 -7.91 -13.30 -15.20
N GLY A 48 -8.69 -12.83 -16.17
CA GLY A 48 -8.32 -12.91 -17.56
C GLY A 48 -8.08 -14.35 -18.01
N ASP A 49 -7.09 -14.59 -18.84
CA ASP A 49 -6.68 -15.91 -19.28
C ASP A 49 -5.51 -16.48 -18.47
N SER A 50 -5.33 -15.96 -17.24
CA SER A 50 -4.27 -16.38 -16.33
C SER A 50 -4.82 -17.24 -15.17
N ASP A 51 -3.92 -17.95 -14.48
CA ASP A 51 -4.23 -18.65 -13.23
C ASP A 51 -4.09 -17.72 -12.00
N VAL A 52 -3.80 -16.42 -12.21
CA VAL A 52 -3.64 -15.45 -11.12
C VAL A 52 -5.00 -15.15 -10.51
N VAL A 53 -5.05 -15.19 -9.18
CA VAL A 53 -6.30 -15.10 -8.41
C VAL A 53 -6.46 -13.70 -7.79
N ALA A 54 -7.60 -13.06 -8.03
CA ALA A 54 -7.99 -11.83 -7.37
C ALA A 54 -8.87 -12.09 -6.15
N PHE A 55 -8.61 -11.34 -5.08
CA PHE A 55 -9.44 -11.24 -3.88
C PHE A 55 -9.97 -9.82 -3.72
N GLY A 56 -11.26 -9.68 -3.48
CA GLY A 56 -11.88 -8.38 -3.21
C GLY A 56 -12.02 -8.11 -1.72
N ARG A 57 -11.70 -6.88 -1.27
CA ARG A 57 -11.94 -6.48 0.11
C ARG A 57 -13.43 -6.53 0.43
N ASP A 58 -13.80 -7.05 1.60
CA ASP A 58 -15.15 -6.92 2.15
C ASP A 58 -15.32 -5.53 2.75
N LEU A 59 -16.07 -4.65 2.07
CA LEU A 59 -16.22 -3.26 2.49
C LEU A 59 -17.04 -3.09 3.77
N GLU A 60 -17.97 -4.00 4.04
CA GLU A 60 -18.79 -3.95 5.26
C GLU A 60 -17.92 -4.10 6.51
N VAL A 61 -16.99 -5.06 6.48
CA VAL A 61 -16.02 -5.27 7.55
C VAL A 61 -14.92 -4.21 7.53
N THR A 62 -14.42 -3.86 6.34
CA THR A 62 -13.35 -2.87 6.19
C THR A 62 -13.72 -1.51 6.77
N TYR A 63 -14.93 -1.03 6.55
CA TYR A 63 -15.36 0.28 7.03
C TYR A 63 -15.64 0.36 8.54
N ARG A 64 -15.61 -0.76 9.25
CA ARG A 64 -15.61 -0.73 10.72
C ARG A 64 -14.30 -0.19 11.28
N VAL A 65 -13.21 -0.43 10.59
CA VAL A 65 -11.87 0.05 10.98
C VAL A 65 -11.56 1.39 10.30
N TRP A 66 -11.56 1.42 8.99
CA TRP A 66 -11.17 2.59 8.21
C TRP A 66 -12.40 3.27 7.59
N SER A 67 -13.05 4.10 8.36
CA SER A 67 -14.15 4.95 7.89
C SER A 67 -13.94 6.38 8.37
N PRO A 68 -14.04 7.39 7.48
CA PRO A 68 -13.91 8.80 7.88
C PRO A 68 -15.01 9.27 8.83
N ARG A 69 -16.10 8.50 8.97
CA ARG A 69 -17.24 8.86 9.79
C ARG A 69 -17.36 8.08 11.09
N ARG A 70 -16.98 6.80 11.11
CA ARG A 70 -17.30 5.88 12.23
C ARG A 70 -16.27 4.76 12.42
N GLY A 71 -15.07 4.86 11.88
CA GLY A 71 -14.02 3.88 12.11
C GLY A 71 -13.53 3.89 13.56
N TYR A 72 -13.10 2.74 14.06
CA TYR A 72 -12.56 2.62 15.43
C TYR A 72 -11.49 3.67 15.76
N PRO A 73 -10.52 3.99 14.87
CA PRO A 73 -9.50 5.00 15.14
C PRO A 73 -10.04 6.38 15.56
N GLY A 74 -11.27 6.72 15.15
CA GLY A 74 -11.97 7.93 15.57
C GLY A 74 -12.69 7.81 16.92
N GLY A 75 -12.53 6.73 17.66
CA GLY A 75 -13.14 6.50 18.96
C GLY A 75 -12.66 7.51 20.01
N PRO A 76 -13.54 7.94 20.93
CA PRO A 76 -13.29 9.09 21.81
C PRO A 76 -12.14 8.89 22.80
N TRP A 77 -11.73 7.66 23.07
CA TRP A 77 -10.70 7.31 24.04
C TRP A 77 -9.31 7.15 23.45
N TYR A 78 -9.21 6.95 22.12
CA TYR A 78 -7.95 6.74 21.44
C TYR A 78 -7.09 7.99 21.39
N ARG A 79 -5.77 7.81 21.31
CA ARG A 79 -4.83 8.93 21.17
C ARG A 79 -5.10 9.68 19.88
N ASP A 80 -5.25 10.99 19.98
CA ASP A 80 -5.45 11.84 18.81
C ASP A 80 -4.15 11.96 18.00
N PHE A 81 -4.24 11.71 16.70
CA PHE A 81 -3.09 11.82 15.81
C PHE A 81 -2.74 13.28 15.50
N HIS A 82 -3.74 14.15 15.39
CA HIS A 82 -3.57 15.51 14.87
C HIS A 82 -3.15 16.53 15.93
N THR A 83 -3.47 16.29 17.20
CA THR A 83 -3.14 17.20 18.30
C THR A 83 -1.82 16.84 18.94
N PHE A 84 -0.82 17.70 18.82
CA PHE A 84 0.50 17.50 19.40
C PHE A 84 1.10 18.81 19.89
N HIS A 85 2.03 18.73 20.83
CA HIS A 85 2.82 19.86 21.30
C HIS A 85 3.91 20.17 20.28
N HIS A 86 3.89 21.37 19.70
CA HIS A 86 4.72 21.73 18.55
C HIS A 86 6.23 21.62 18.81
N GLU A 87 6.69 21.98 20.02
CA GLU A 87 8.12 21.95 20.35
C GLU A 87 8.65 20.54 20.59
N THR A 88 7.84 19.64 21.18
CA THR A 88 8.27 18.31 21.60
C THR A 88 7.74 17.18 20.73
N GLY A 89 6.74 17.42 19.90
CA GLY A 89 6.04 16.42 19.11
C GLY A 89 5.16 15.46 19.94
N ILE A 90 5.01 15.67 21.25
CA ILE A 90 4.25 14.79 22.11
C ILE A 90 2.75 14.92 21.82
N ARG A 91 2.12 13.77 21.53
CA ARG A 91 0.67 13.63 21.38
C ARG A 91 0.04 13.31 22.73
N HIS A 92 -0.48 14.33 23.39
CA HIS A 92 -0.98 14.25 24.78
C HIS A 92 -2.51 14.16 24.87
N ALA A 93 -3.20 14.38 23.76
CA ALA A 93 -4.65 14.43 23.70
C ALA A 93 -5.25 13.10 23.22
N ARG A 94 -6.50 12.85 23.61
CA ARG A 94 -7.36 11.83 23.02
C ARG A 94 -8.33 12.47 22.02
N VAL A 95 -8.91 11.65 21.14
CA VAL A 95 -9.87 12.11 20.11
C VAL A 95 -11.02 12.94 20.73
N THR A 96 -11.52 12.54 21.88
CA THR A 96 -12.63 13.19 22.60
C THR A 96 -13.93 13.15 21.79
N SER A 97 -13.92 13.79 20.61
CA SER A 97 -14.96 13.74 19.56
C SER A 97 -14.31 14.18 18.25
N THR A 98 -14.83 13.72 17.15
CA THR A 98 -14.38 14.13 15.80
C THR A 98 -14.70 15.59 15.48
N SER A 99 -15.59 16.23 16.26
CA SER A 99 -15.96 17.65 16.14
C SER A 99 -15.28 18.54 17.18
N THR A 100 -14.53 18.00 18.14
CA THR A 100 -13.85 18.76 19.17
C THR A 100 -12.65 19.49 18.60
N HIS A 101 -12.54 20.80 18.83
CA HIS A 101 -11.36 21.59 18.44
C HIS A 101 -10.11 21.10 19.19
N SER A 102 -8.93 21.23 18.57
CA SER A 102 -7.67 20.74 19.14
C SER A 102 -7.40 21.22 20.57
N ASP A 103 -7.69 22.49 20.85
CA ASP A 103 -7.46 23.10 22.17
C ASP A 103 -8.42 22.61 23.27
N ASP A 104 -9.55 22.04 22.87
CA ASP A 104 -10.60 21.55 23.79
C ASP A 104 -10.54 20.03 23.99
N LYS A 105 -9.60 19.35 23.33
CA LYS A 105 -9.43 17.90 23.47
C LYS A 105 -8.92 17.55 24.85
N GLN A 106 -9.48 16.45 25.40
CA GLN A 106 -9.12 15.98 26.73
C GLN A 106 -7.80 15.20 26.69
N HIS A 107 -7.14 15.13 27.83
CA HIS A 107 -5.91 14.36 27.96
C HIS A 107 -6.11 12.87 27.67
N TYR A 108 -5.12 12.28 27.01
CA TYR A 108 -5.06 10.85 26.79
C TYR A 108 -4.85 10.09 28.11
N ASP A 109 -5.63 9.03 28.28
CA ASP A 109 -5.61 8.19 29.49
C ASP A 109 -5.33 6.73 29.08
N PRO A 110 -4.09 6.23 29.28
CA PRO A 110 -3.70 4.89 28.86
C PRO A 110 -4.43 3.76 29.59
N ASP A 111 -4.97 4.01 30.80
CA ASP A 111 -5.72 2.99 31.55
C ASP A 111 -7.14 2.83 31.00
N ARG A 112 -7.78 3.94 30.66
CA ARG A 112 -9.14 3.93 30.10
C ARG A 112 -9.20 3.41 28.67
N VAL A 113 -8.17 3.65 27.87
CA VAL A 113 -8.15 3.22 26.47
C VAL A 113 -8.17 1.69 26.36
N GLN A 114 -7.62 0.95 27.32
CA GLN A 114 -7.62 -0.52 27.29
C GLN A 114 -9.04 -1.11 27.22
N ALA A 115 -9.99 -0.51 27.92
CA ALA A 115 -11.38 -0.94 27.87
C ALA A 115 -12.01 -0.66 26.48
N ALA A 116 -11.65 0.46 25.86
CA ALA A 116 -12.10 0.78 24.51
C ALA A 116 -11.52 -0.19 23.47
N VAL A 117 -10.23 -0.49 23.54
CA VAL A 117 -9.56 -1.49 22.68
C VAL A 117 -10.26 -2.84 22.78
N ALA A 118 -10.54 -3.30 24.00
CA ALA A 118 -11.21 -4.59 24.22
C ALA A 118 -12.64 -4.61 23.68
N ALA A 119 -13.39 -3.52 23.88
CA ALA A 119 -14.75 -3.39 23.37
C ALA A 119 -14.81 -3.39 21.85
N ASP A 120 -13.92 -2.62 21.20
CA ASP A 120 -13.87 -2.50 19.74
C ASP A 120 -13.35 -3.79 19.08
N ALA A 121 -12.43 -4.51 19.72
CA ALA A 121 -12.01 -5.83 19.25
C ALA A 121 -13.15 -6.85 19.33
N ALA A 122 -13.91 -6.86 20.42
CA ALA A 122 -15.07 -7.72 20.57
C ALA A 122 -16.18 -7.38 19.57
N ASP A 123 -16.45 -6.08 19.35
CA ASP A 123 -17.41 -5.61 18.33
C ASP A 123 -16.99 -6.08 16.92
N PHE A 124 -15.72 -5.90 16.55
CA PHE A 124 -15.22 -6.33 15.25
C PHE A 124 -15.41 -7.85 15.03
N VAL A 125 -15.13 -8.65 16.04
CA VAL A 125 -15.34 -10.10 15.97
C VAL A 125 -16.82 -10.43 15.74
N GLN A 126 -17.74 -9.72 16.40
CA GLN A 126 -19.18 -9.91 16.15
C GLN A 126 -19.59 -9.48 14.72
N VAL A 127 -19.05 -8.36 14.23
CA VAL A 127 -19.28 -7.91 12.85
C VAL A 127 -18.82 -8.97 11.85
N VAL A 128 -17.62 -9.53 12.00
CA VAL A 128 -17.11 -10.59 11.13
C VAL A 128 -17.97 -11.84 11.21
N ARG A 129 -18.38 -12.26 12.40
CA ARG A 129 -19.27 -13.42 12.58
C ARG A 129 -20.62 -13.21 11.91
N GLN A 130 -21.23 -12.05 12.13
CA GLN A 130 -22.51 -11.72 11.49
C GLN A 130 -22.38 -11.72 9.98
N ARG A 131 -21.34 -11.07 9.45
CA ARG A 131 -21.06 -11.04 8.02
C ARG A 131 -20.91 -12.44 7.42
N LEU A 132 -20.19 -13.34 8.08
CA LEU A 132 -20.05 -14.73 7.65
C LEU A 132 -21.37 -15.51 7.72
N ALA A 133 -22.22 -15.22 8.72
CA ALA A 133 -23.54 -15.83 8.80
C ALA A 133 -24.47 -15.37 7.67
N ASP A 134 -24.49 -14.05 7.39
CA ASP A 134 -25.27 -13.46 6.32
C ASP A 134 -24.82 -14.00 4.94
N LEU A 135 -23.50 -14.09 4.73
CA LEU A 135 -22.96 -14.69 3.51
C LEU A 135 -23.37 -16.16 3.35
N ARG A 136 -23.38 -16.92 4.44
CA ARG A 136 -23.81 -18.32 4.40
C ARG A 136 -25.30 -18.48 4.08
N GLU A 137 -26.14 -17.62 4.63
CA GLU A 137 -27.57 -17.59 4.31
C GLU A 137 -27.81 -17.22 2.84
N GLN A 138 -27.18 -16.16 2.33
CA GLN A 138 -27.27 -15.71 0.94
C GLN A 138 -26.74 -16.72 -0.08
N ARG A 139 -26.00 -17.73 0.34
CA ARG A 139 -25.28 -18.69 -0.49
C ARG A 139 -25.74 -20.14 -0.27
N ASP A 140 -26.97 -20.34 0.16
CA ASP A 140 -27.56 -21.67 0.38
C ASP A 140 -26.70 -22.57 1.28
N GLY A 141 -26.14 -22.00 2.33
CA GLY A 141 -25.34 -22.70 3.32
C GLY A 141 -23.83 -22.83 2.98
N LYS A 142 -23.37 -22.35 1.82
CA LYS A 142 -21.95 -22.31 1.49
C LYS A 142 -21.19 -21.32 2.37
N THR A 143 -20.02 -21.73 2.84
CA THR A 143 -19.12 -20.83 3.57
C THR A 143 -18.63 -19.70 2.68
N GLY A 144 -18.51 -18.50 3.24
CA GLY A 144 -17.93 -17.34 2.57
C GLY A 144 -16.55 -17.02 3.12
N LEU A 145 -15.83 -16.16 2.40
CA LEU A 145 -14.59 -15.54 2.81
C LEU A 145 -14.86 -14.06 3.14
N VAL A 146 -14.25 -13.55 4.20
CA VAL A 146 -14.17 -12.11 4.48
C VAL A 146 -12.73 -11.67 4.36
N VAL A 147 -12.44 -10.79 3.41
CA VAL A 147 -11.12 -10.20 3.21
C VAL A 147 -11.10 -8.82 3.86
N ALA A 148 -10.43 -8.72 5.00
CA ALA A 148 -10.17 -7.48 5.72
C ALA A 148 -8.71 -7.07 5.47
N ALA A 149 -8.50 -6.05 4.64
CA ALA A 149 -7.18 -5.58 4.25
C ALA A 149 -7.06 -4.07 4.48
N TYR A 150 -5.99 -3.68 5.15
CA TYR A 150 -5.70 -2.31 5.58
C TYR A 150 -4.25 -1.98 5.35
N ASP A 151 -3.95 -0.70 5.19
CA ASP A 151 -2.58 -0.20 5.17
C ASP A 151 -1.89 -0.47 6.51
N THR A 152 -0.63 -0.90 6.44
CA THR A 152 0.11 -1.28 7.65
C THR A 152 0.35 -0.10 8.58
N GLU A 153 0.57 1.11 8.06
CA GLU A 153 0.84 2.31 8.85
C GLU A 153 -0.36 2.74 9.70
N LEU A 154 -1.58 2.31 9.35
CA LEU A 154 -2.75 2.53 10.21
C LEU A 154 -2.47 2.06 11.65
N PHE A 155 -1.82 0.90 11.78
CA PHE A 155 -1.54 0.26 13.07
C PHE A 155 -0.26 0.79 13.70
N GLY A 156 -0.41 1.76 14.61
CA GLY A 156 0.68 2.38 15.36
C GLY A 156 1.09 3.76 14.87
N HIS A 157 0.85 4.13 13.61
CA HIS A 157 1.07 5.47 13.12
C HIS A 157 -0.20 6.33 13.24
N TRP A 158 -1.22 6.05 12.43
CA TRP A 158 -2.49 6.77 12.48
C TRP A 158 -3.34 6.40 13.71
N TRP A 159 -3.31 5.15 14.10
CA TRP A 159 -4.01 4.62 15.26
C TRP A 159 -3.02 4.01 16.24
N HIS A 160 -2.66 4.76 17.26
CA HIS A 160 -1.65 4.37 18.24
C HIS A 160 -1.93 3.00 18.88
N GLU A 161 -3.18 2.71 19.20
CA GLU A 161 -3.62 1.47 19.82
C GLU A 161 -3.93 0.35 18.82
N GLY A 162 -3.83 0.63 17.55
CA GLY A 162 -4.10 -0.32 16.47
C GLY A 162 -3.40 -1.68 16.63
N PRO A 163 -2.10 -1.74 16.98
CA PRO A 163 -1.41 -3.02 17.21
C PRO A 163 -2.04 -3.85 18.35
N GLN A 164 -2.44 -3.21 19.45
CA GLN A 164 -3.09 -3.89 20.58
C GLN A 164 -4.48 -4.41 20.20
N TRP A 165 -5.24 -3.61 19.46
CA TRP A 165 -6.53 -4.01 18.92
C TRP A 165 -6.38 -5.21 17.98
N LEU A 166 -5.44 -5.16 17.05
CA LEU A 166 -5.18 -6.25 16.10
C LEU A 166 -4.80 -7.56 16.83
N GLU A 167 -3.94 -7.48 17.84
CA GLU A 167 -3.59 -8.63 18.66
C GLU A 167 -4.83 -9.26 19.29
N GLN A 168 -5.71 -8.45 19.89
CA GLN A 168 -6.93 -8.96 20.53
C GLN A 168 -7.87 -9.58 19.50
N VAL A 169 -8.08 -8.95 18.34
CA VAL A 169 -8.90 -9.50 17.25
C VAL A 169 -8.37 -10.87 16.80
N LEU A 170 -7.06 -10.98 16.56
CA LEU A 170 -6.45 -12.25 16.12
C LEU A 170 -6.57 -13.38 17.17
N ARG A 171 -6.63 -13.04 18.47
CA ARG A 171 -6.89 -14.00 19.53
C ARG A 171 -8.38 -14.37 19.65
N LEU A 172 -9.26 -13.41 19.48
CA LEU A 172 -10.70 -13.60 19.69
C LEU A 172 -11.39 -14.30 18.51
N LEU A 173 -10.99 -14.06 17.26
CA LEU A 173 -11.61 -14.65 16.08
C LEU A 173 -11.63 -16.19 16.14
N PRO A 174 -10.50 -16.90 16.40
CA PRO A 174 -10.51 -18.36 16.53
C PRO A 174 -11.37 -18.85 17.71
N ALA A 175 -11.32 -18.16 18.83
CA ALA A 175 -12.16 -18.48 19.99
C ALA A 175 -13.66 -18.35 19.72
N ALA A 176 -14.02 -17.46 18.78
CA ALA A 176 -15.38 -17.25 18.29
C ALA A 176 -15.80 -18.18 17.13
N GLY A 177 -14.96 -19.17 16.79
CA GLY A 177 -15.22 -20.14 15.73
C GLY A 177 -14.93 -19.62 14.31
N VAL A 178 -14.24 -18.48 14.18
CA VAL A 178 -13.84 -17.92 12.89
C VAL A 178 -12.41 -18.36 12.57
N ARG A 179 -12.21 -19.01 11.42
CA ARG A 179 -10.88 -19.37 10.96
C ARG A 179 -10.16 -18.13 10.41
N VAL A 180 -9.06 -17.76 11.02
CA VAL A 180 -8.12 -16.79 10.46
C VAL A 180 -7.16 -17.53 9.52
N THR A 181 -6.96 -17.01 8.32
CA THR A 181 -6.18 -17.68 7.27
C THR A 181 -5.43 -16.68 6.40
N THR A 182 -4.47 -17.15 5.62
CA THR A 182 -3.84 -16.38 4.56
C THR A 182 -4.60 -16.55 3.25
N LEU A 183 -4.40 -15.63 2.29
CA LEU A 183 -5.02 -15.74 0.95
C LEU A 183 -4.54 -17.00 0.23
N ALA A 184 -3.27 -17.37 0.36
CA ALA A 184 -2.73 -18.61 -0.21
C ALA A 184 -3.41 -19.85 0.38
N ASP A 185 -3.63 -19.91 1.70
CA ASP A 185 -4.36 -21.04 2.31
C ASP A 185 -5.83 -21.04 1.89
N ALA A 186 -6.46 -19.88 1.70
CA ALA A 186 -7.83 -19.80 1.17
C ALA A 186 -7.93 -20.42 -0.24
N ILE A 187 -6.97 -20.15 -1.12
CA ILE A 187 -6.91 -20.81 -2.45
C ILE A 187 -6.81 -22.32 -2.29
N ASN A 188 -5.89 -22.81 -1.47
CA ASN A 188 -5.68 -24.24 -1.24
C ASN A 188 -6.93 -24.93 -0.66
N ARG A 189 -7.81 -24.18 -0.02
CA ARG A 189 -9.10 -24.66 0.55
C ARG A 189 -10.27 -24.52 -0.42
N GLY A 190 -10.03 -24.13 -1.66
CA GLY A 190 -11.07 -24.05 -2.68
C GLY A 190 -11.88 -22.75 -2.67
N ALA A 191 -11.29 -21.64 -2.23
CA ALA A 191 -11.95 -20.32 -2.28
C ALA A 191 -12.19 -19.81 -3.71
N VAL A 192 -11.53 -20.37 -4.72
CA VAL A 192 -11.66 -19.95 -6.12
C VAL A 192 -12.98 -20.48 -6.69
N ALA A 193 -13.90 -19.57 -7.04
CA ALA A 193 -15.25 -19.94 -7.52
C ALA A 193 -15.39 -19.89 -9.05
N GLY A 194 -14.39 -19.36 -9.76
CA GLY A 194 -14.41 -19.28 -11.22
C GLY A 194 -13.60 -18.08 -11.72
N LYS A 195 -13.99 -17.55 -12.89
CA LYS A 195 -13.29 -16.45 -13.57
C LYS A 195 -13.99 -15.11 -13.38
N ALA A 196 -13.20 -14.05 -13.28
CA ALA A 196 -13.64 -12.66 -13.35
C ALA A 196 -12.83 -11.89 -14.39
N ASP A 197 -13.46 -10.90 -15.00
CA ASP A 197 -12.82 -9.97 -15.95
C ASP A 197 -13.01 -8.53 -15.44
N PRO A 198 -12.25 -8.13 -14.39
CA PRO A 198 -12.39 -6.81 -13.78
C PRO A 198 -11.98 -5.71 -14.75
N GLN A 199 -12.59 -4.54 -14.60
CA GLN A 199 -12.24 -3.34 -15.35
C GLN A 199 -11.22 -2.49 -14.60
N ASN A 200 -10.72 -1.43 -15.24
CA ASN A 200 -9.85 -0.45 -14.60
C ASN A 200 -10.44 0.01 -13.27
N SER A 201 -9.67 -0.07 -12.20
CA SER A 201 -10.14 0.25 -10.86
C SER A 201 -9.03 0.62 -9.90
N SER A 202 -9.42 1.27 -8.82
CA SER A 202 -8.63 1.50 -7.61
C SER A 202 -9.55 1.59 -6.39
N TRP A 203 -9.02 1.82 -5.22
CA TRP A 203 -9.85 2.12 -4.05
C TRP A 203 -10.15 3.61 -3.86
N GLY A 204 -9.70 4.47 -4.77
CA GLY A 204 -9.95 5.91 -4.77
C GLY A 204 -11.44 6.27 -4.70
N SER A 205 -11.73 7.55 -4.57
CA SER A 205 -13.10 8.05 -4.32
C SER A 205 -14.13 7.59 -5.34
N ASN A 206 -13.76 7.54 -6.62
CA ASN A 206 -14.62 7.11 -7.72
C ASN A 206 -14.40 5.65 -8.13
N LYS A 207 -13.53 4.92 -7.40
CA LYS A 207 -13.14 3.54 -7.73
C LYS A 207 -12.43 3.40 -9.09
N ASP A 208 -11.89 4.49 -9.59
CA ASP A 208 -11.15 4.61 -10.84
C ASP A 208 -9.75 5.20 -10.59
N TRP A 209 -9.06 5.63 -11.64
CA TRP A 209 -7.73 6.21 -11.58
C TRP A 209 -7.69 7.72 -11.35
N SER A 210 -8.84 8.40 -11.19
CA SER A 210 -8.94 9.86 -11.15
C SER A 210 -8.09 10.52 -10.04
N VAL A 211 -7.85 9.84 -8.93
CA VAL A 211 -7.00 10.33 -7.85
C VAL A 211 -5.53 10.37 -8.26
N TRP A 212 -5.06 9.38 -9.02
CA TRP A 212 -3.64 9.19 -9.36
C TRP A 212 -3.28 9.52 -10.81
N ALA A 213 -4.26 9.69 -11.67
CA ALA A 213 -4.08 10.01 -13.09
C ALA A 213 -5.08 11.03 -13.63
N GLY A 214 -5.77 11.78 -12.75
CA GLY A 214 -6.65 12.88 -13.13
C GLY A 214 -5.87 14.14 -13.51
N ASP A 215 -6.59 15.17 -13.96
CA ASP A 215 -6.01 16.42 -14.50
C ASP A 215 -5.06 17.12 -13.51
N ALA A 216 -5.38 17.09 -12.20
CA ALA A 216 -4.56 17.73 -11.17
C ALA A 216 -3.13 17.17 -11.07
N VAL A 217 -2.92 15.93 -11.51
CA VAL A 217 -1.66 15.19 -11.41
C VAL A 217 -1.17 14.63 -12.75
N ALA A 218 -1.69 15.11 -13.86
CA ALA A 218 -1.32 14.64 -15.19
C ALA A 218 0.18 14.77 -15.50
N SER A 219 0.85 15.81 -14.98
CA SER A 219 2.30 15.97 -15.07
C SER A 219 3.05 14.85 -14.35
N PHE A 220 2.56 14.41 -13.18
CA PHE A 220 3.18 13.30 -12.42
C PHE A 220 3.14 12.00 -13.21
N VAL A 221 2.05 11.72 -13.90
CA VAL A 221 1.94 10.53 -14.78
C VAL A 221 3.00 10.58 -15.88
N THR A 222 3.19 11.75 -16.52
CA THR A 222 4.19 11.96 -17.56
C THR A 222 5.61 11.79 -17.04
N ASP A 223 5.91 12.40 -15.90
CA ASP A 223 7.22 12.33 -15.26
C ASP A 223 7.56 10.90 -14.82
N ASN A 224 6.60 10.22 -14.20
CA ASN A 224 6.73 8.83 -13.77
C ASN A 224 6.97 7.86 -14.93
N ASP A 225 6.29 8.07 -16.06
CA ASP A 225 6.48 7.26 -17.27
C ASP A 225 7.87 7.51 -17.88
N ALA A 226 8.33 8.76 -17.94
CA ALA A 226 9.67 9.10 -18.41
C ALA A 226 10.76 8.49 -17.51
N LEU A 227 10.59 8.55 -16.18
CA LEU A 227 11.50 7.93 -15.22
C LEU A 227 11.57 6.42 -15.42
N GLN A 228 10.44 5.74 -15.56
CA GLN A 228 10.39 4.29 -15.73
C GLN A 228 11.03 3.84 -17.05
N ARG A 229 10.85 4.60 -18.15
CA ARG A 229 11.54 4.32 -19.42
C ARG A 229 13.06 4.46 -19.27
N ARG A 230 13.52 5.53 -18.62
CA ARG A 230 14.95 5.77 -18.38
C ARG A 230 15.54 4.69 -17.46
N TRP A 231 14.84 4.32 -16.39
CA TRP A 231 15.23 3.22 -15.51
C TRP A 231 15.46 1.93 -16.29
N ARG A 232 14.46 1.49 -17.08
CA ARG A 232 14.56 0.23 -17.84
C ARG A 232 15.71 0.23 -18.83
N LYS A 233 15.89 1.35 -19.56
CA LYS A 233 17.01 1.48 -20.49
C LYS A 233 18.35 1.41 -19.78
N LEU A 234 18.56 2.25 -18.79
CA LEU A 234 19.84 2.37 -18.08
C LEU A 234 20.19 1.07 -17.35
N THR A 235 19.25 0.43 -16.64
CA THR A 235 19.53 -0.87 -15.98
C THR A 235 19.78 -1.99 -16.97
N GLY A 236 19.14 -1.99 -18.13
CA GLY A 236 19.44 -2.91 -19.23
C GLY A 236 20.89 -2.74 -19.72
N ASP A 237 21.31 -1.51 -19.95
CA ASP A 237 22.68 -1.20 -20.40
C ASP A 237 23.74 -1.55 -19.32
N LEU A 238 23.49 -1.19 -18.05
CA LEU A 238 24.40 -1.47 -16.93
C LEU A 238 24.56 -2.97 -16.65
N LEU A 239 23.46 -3.71 -16.60
CA LEU A 239 23.47 -5.14 -16.26
C LEU A 239 23.79 -6.02 -17.47
N GLY A 240 23.61 -5.53 -18.69
CA GLY A 240 24.03 -6.18 -19.94
C GLY A 240 25.49 -6.00 -20.26
N SER A 241 26.17 -5.01 -19.70
CA SER A 241 27.61 -4.81 -19.85
C SER A 241 28.37 -5.85 -19.00
N ALA A 242 29.31 -6.56 -19.62
CA ALA A 242 30.18 -7.51 -18.93
C ALA A 242 31.15 -6.73 -18.02
N GLY A 243 30.79 -6.48 -16.76
CA GLY A 243 31.68 -5.73 -15.87
C GLY A 243 31.11 -5.38 -14.51
N ASP A 244 31.26 -4.13 -14.12
CA ASP A 244 31.14 -3.60 -12.75
C ASP A 244 29.81 -3.83 -12.03
N PHE A 245 28.71 -4.08 -12.74
CA PHE A 245 27.37 -4.22 -12.16
C PHE A 245 26.89 -5.69 -12.01
N SER A 246 27.78 -6.66 -12.28
CA SER A 246 27.49 -8.09 -12.03
C SER A 246 27.33 -8.41 -10.54
N THR A 247 27.94 -7.61 -9.67
CA THR A 247 27.79 -7.64 -8.23
C THR A 247 26.91 -6.50 -7.74
N ARG A 248 26.49 -6.54 -6.49
CA ARG A 248 25.70 -5.47 -5.88
C ARG A 248 26.45 -4.15 -5.90
N ASP A 249 25.77 -3.09 -6.30
CA ASP A 249 26.33 -1.77 -6.51
C ASP A 249 25.59 -0.69 -5.72
N PRO A 250 26.27 0.12 -4.88
CA PRO A 250 25.65 1.13 -4.05
C PRO A 250 24.96 2.25 -4.84
N ALA A 251 25.49 2.64 -6.02
CA ALA A 251 24.90 3.68 -6.83
C ALA A 251 23.62 3.17 -7.54
N LEU A 252 23.65 1.92 -8.04
CA LEU A 252 22.46 1.28 -8.61
C LEU A 252 21.38 1.04 -7.52
N ASP A 253 21.78 0.60 -6.33
CA ASP A 253 20.87 0.44 -5.20
C ASP A 253 20.19 1.78 -4.83
N GLN A 254 20.95 2.88 -4.84
CA GLN A 254 20.40 4.20 -4.54
C GLN A 254 19.52 4.74 -5.68
N LEU A 255 19.89 4.48 -6.94
CA LEU A 255 19.05 4.83 -8.08
C LEU A 255 17.68 4.14 -8.00
N ALA A 256 17.68 2.83 -7.69
CA ALA A 256 16.46 2.06 -7.44
C ALA A 256 15.61 2.65 -6.32
N ARG A 257 16.24 3.00 -5.21
CA ARG A 257 15.56 3.60 -4.04
C ARG A 257 14.94 4.95 -4.39
N THR A 258 15.67 5.80 -5.10
CA THR A 258 15.19 7.10 -5.53
C THR A 258 14.03 6.97 -6.53
N ALA A 259 14.09 5.97 -7.43
CA ALA A 259 12.98 5.66 -8.33
C ALA A 259 11.72 5.25 -7.56
N LEU A 260 11.83 4.38 -6.57
CA LEU A 260 10.67 3.97 -5.73
C LEU A 260 10.08 5.15 -4.96
N LEU A 261 10.92 6.04 -4.44
CA LEU A 261 10.46 7.27 -3.76
C LEU A 261 9.74 8.23 -4.73
N ALA A 262 10.27 8.42 -5.94
CA ALA A 262 9.64 9.26 -6.95
C ALA A 262 8.28 8.71 -7.40
N LEU A 263 8.13 7.38 -7.46
CA LEU A 263 6.92 6.68 -7.91
C LEU A 263 5.89 6.46 -6.79
N SER A 264 6.11 6.97 -5.56
CA SER A 264 5.13 6.83 -4.48
C SER A 264 3.78 7.40 -4.87
N SER A 265 2.72 6.63 -4.68
CA SER A 265 1.34 7.02 -4.97
C SER A 265 0.83 8.15 -4.08
N ASP A 266 1.43 8.34 -2.90
CA ASP A 266 1.08 9.38 -1.94
C ASP A 266 1.22 10.79 -2.50
N TRP A 267 2.19 11.04 -3.38
CA TRP A 267 2.37 12.37 -3.97
C TRP A 267 1.13 12.81 -4.75
N ALA A 268 0.62 11.94 -5.61
CA ALA A 268 -0.59 12.23 -6.38
C ALA A 268 -1.83 12.29 -5.48
N PHE A 269 -1.92 11.42 -4.48
CA PHE A 269 -3.02 11.44 -3.51
C PHE A 269 -3.08 12.78 -2.76
N MET A 270 -1.97 13.23 -2.16
CA MET A 270 -1.92 14.48 -1.40
C MET A 270 -2.25 15.71 -2.25
N VAL A 271 -1.83 15.74 -3.52
CA VAL A 271 -2.18 16.82 -4.46
C VAL A 271 -3.67 16.78 -4.79
N THR A 272 -4.20 15.62 -5.20
CA THR A 272 -5.61 15.49 -5.59
C THR A 272 -6.57 15.74 -4.43
N LYS A 273 -6.18 15.41 -3.20
CA LYS A 273 -6.99 15.61 -1.98
C LYS A 273 -6.73 16.94 -1.29
N ASP A 274 -5.79 17.72 -1.78
CA ASP A 274 -5.37 19.00 -1.19
C ASP A 274 -5.04 18.89 0.31
N SER A 275 -4.48 17.75 0.70
CA SER A 275 -4.14 17.51 2.10
C SER A 275 -2.76 18.08 2.48
N ALA A 276 -1.80 18.05 1.54
CA ALA A 276 -0.46 18.62 1.64
C ALA A 276 0.14 18.85 0.23
N ALA A 277 -0.61 19.46 -0.68
CA ALA A 277 -0.33 19.52 -2.11
C ALA A 277 1.03 20.16 -2.43
N GLY A 278 1.40 21.26 -1.75
CA GLY A 278 2.69 21.93 -1.92
C GLY A 278 3.85 21.02 -1.54
N TYR A 279 3.80 20.41 -0.37
CA TYR A 279 4.82 19.45 0.09
C TYR A 279 4.96 18.27 -0.88
N ALA A 280 3.85 17.66 -1.29
CA ALA A 280 3.86 16.53 -2.20
C ALA A 280 4.47 16.87 -3.56
N SER A 281 4.13 18.03 -4.12
CA SER A 281 4.70 18.53 -5.38
C SER A 281 6.20 18.78 -5.28
N ASP A 282 6.67 19.33 -4.15
CA ASP A 282 8.10 19.56 -3.93
C ASP A 282 8.86 18.25 -3.76
N ARG A 283 8.33 17.28 -3.02
CA ARG A 283 8.94 15.95 -2.85
C ARG A 283 9.00 15.17 -4.17
N HIS A 284 7.90 15.12 -4.92
CA HIS A 284 7.87 14.50 -6.24
C HIS A 284 8.97 15.09 -7.14
N ARG A 285 9.04 16.43 -7.25
CA ARG A 285 10.04 17.12 -8.06
C ARG A 285 11.47 16.82 -7.58
N ALA A 286 11.71 16.83 -6.29
CA ALA A 286 13.03 16.58 -5.71
C ALA A 286 13.50 15.14 -6.02
N HIS A 287 12.64 14.13 -5.80
CA HIS A 287 13.00 12.74 -6.08
C HIS A 287 13.24 12.49 -7.56
N HIS A 288 12.45 13.09 -8.46
CA HIS A 288 12.70 13.04 -9.90
C HIS A 288 14.04 13.67 -10.29
N ALA A 289 14.35 14.85 -9.75
CA ALA A 289 15.63 15.52 -10.00
C ALA A 289 16.81 14.67 -9.51
N ASP A 290 16.71 14.09 -8.33
CA ASP A 290 17.74 13.22 -7.76
C ASP A 290 17.93 11.94 -8.56
N PHE A 291 16.84 11.30 -9.00
CA PHE A 291 16.89 10.17 -9.90
C PHE A 291 17.63 10.53 -11.20
N HIS A 292 17.25 11.61 -11.85
CA HIS A 292 17.85 12.00 -13.11
C HIS A 292 19.32 12.41 -12.98
N ARG A 293 19.70 13.04 -11.86
CA ARG A 293 21.10 13.38 -11.55
C ARG A 293 21.97 12.15 -11.40
N LEU A 294 21.51 11.16 -10.61
CA LEU A 294 22.25 9.90 -10.40
C LEU A 294 22.28 9.04 -11.67
N ALA A 295 21.16 8.99 -12.41
CA ALA A 295 21.09 8.28 -13.69
C ALA A 295 22.09 8.83 -14.69
N SER A 296 22.22 10.17 -14.83
CA SER A 296 23.22 10.78 -15.72
C SER A 296 24.66 10.44 -15.33
N ALA A 297 24.98 10.41 -14.02
CA ALA A 297 26.31 10.01 -13.58
C ALA A 297 26.61 8.53 -13.94
N LEU A 298 25.63 7.63 -13.84
CA LEU A 298 25.75 6.23 -14.24
C LEU A 298 25.84 6.04 -15.76
N GLU A 299 25.13 6.86 -16.56
CA GLU A 299 25.24 6.87 -18.02
C GLU A 299 26.67 7.26 -18.46
N HIS A 300 27.28 8.29 -17.84
CA HIS A 300 28.67 8.67 -18.11
C HIS A 300 29.66 7.56 -17.73
N CYS A 301 29.35 6.71 -16.74
CA CYS A 301 30.16 5.51 -16.47
C CYS A 301 30.19 4.55 -17.67
N LEU A 302 29.04 4.35 -18.34
CA LEU A 302 28.94 3.52 -19.53
C LEU A 302 29.72 4.11 -20.72
N ASP A 303 29.80 5.44 -20.82
CA ASP A 303 30.56 6.17 -21.83
C ASP A 303 32.09 6.14 -21.57
N GLY A 304 32.53 5.55 -20.47
CA GLY A 304 33.95 5.39 -20.12
C GLY A 304 34.61 6.62 -19.50
N ASP A 305 33.83 7.56 -18.95
CA ASP A 305 34.36 8.70 -18.20
C ASP A 305 34.99 8.22 -16.87
N ALA A 306 36.30 8.39 -16.73
CA ALA A 306 37.05 7.89 -15.57
C ALA A 306 36.62 8.49 -14.21
N GLY A 307 36.05 9.70 -14.18
CA GLY A 307 35.55 10.37 -12.98
C GLY A 307 34.10 10.06 -12.63
N ALA A 308 33.31 9.58 -13.60
CA ALA A 308 31.87 9.41 -13.46
C ALA A 308 31.51 8.39 -12.38
N ARG A 309 32.31 7.34 -12.23
CA ARG A 309 32.07 6.32 -11.19
C ARG A 309 32.12 6.90 -9.77
N GLN A 310 33.15 7.69 -9.47
CA GLN A 310 33.26 8.34 -8.17
C GLN A 310 32.13 9.34 -7.96
N THR A 311 31.77 10.11 -8.98
CA THR A 311 30.64 11.05 -8.96
C THR A 311 29.33 10.33 -8.64
N ALA A 312 29.05 9.18 -9.27
CA ALA A 312 27.86 8.38 -8.99
C ALA A 312 27.81 7.88 -7.54
N LEU A 313 28.94 7.41 -7.01
CA LEU A 313 29.06 6.94 -5.62
C LEU A 313 28.88 8.10 -4.61
N ASP A 314 29.43 9.27 -4.88
CA ASP A 314 29.29 10.45 -4.01
C ASP A 314 27.84 10.95 -3.97
N ILE A 315 27.17 11.02 -5.13
CA ILE A 315 25.73 11.33 -5.21
C ILE A 315 24.92 10.29 -4.44
N ALA A 316 25.17 9.00 -4.68
CA ALA A 316 24.44 7.93 -4.01
C ALA A 316 24.62 7.96 -2.50
N SER A 317 25.82 8.21 -2.00
CA SER A 317 26.11 8.34 -0.58
C SER A 317 25.38 9.51 0.06
N HIS A 318 25.37 10.67 -0.59
CA HIS A 318 24.65 11.84 -0.12
C HIS A 318 23.13 11.58 -0.05
N LEU A 319 22.55 11.04 -1.12
CA LEU A 319 21.12 10.70 -1.17
C LEU A 319 20.75 9.65 -0.13
N ARG A 320 21.65 8.68 0.12
CA ARG A 320 21.43 7.64 1.13
C ARG A 320 21.30 8.19 2.55
N LEU A 321 22.03 9.25 2.87
CA LEU A 321 21.94 9.90 4.17
C LEU A 321 20.64 10.68 4.36
N SER A 322 20.11 11.26 3.28
CA SER A 322 18.87 12.04 3.33
C SER A 322 17.62 11.16 3.28
N ASP A 323 17.61 10.23 2.33
CA ASP A 323 16.45 9.37 2.03
C ASP A 323 16.94 7.92 1.83
N GLY A 324 17.01 7.17 2.92
CA GLY A 324 17.56 5.82 2.93
C GLY A 324 16.57 4.69 3.26
N PRO A 325 15.31 4.69 2.77
CA PRO A 325 14.39 3.59 3.05
C PRO A 325 14.86 2.26 2.43
N PHE A 326 14.18 1.17 2.80
CA PHE A 326 14.41 -0.18 2.28
C PHE A 326 15.79 -0.79 2.60
N GLY A 327 16.49 -0.28 3.61
CA GLY A 327 17.69 -0.90 4.18
C GLY A 327 18.67 -1.49 3.17
N GLN A 328 18.55 -2.77 2.91
CA GLN A 328 19.43 -3.57 2.05
C GLN A 328 18.87 -3.79 0.63
N LEU A 329 18.16 -2.81 0.07
CA LEU A 329 17.67 -2.91 -1.31
C LEU A 329 18.82 -3.26 -2.26
N ASP A 330 18.60 -4.24 -3.13
CA ASP A 330 19.47 -4.59 -4.25
C ASP A 330 18.78 -4.12 -5.55
N GLY A 331 19.35 -3.08 -6.18
CA GLY A 331 18.77 -2.47 -7.37
C GLY A 331 18.60 -3.41 -8.55
N ARG A 332 19.41 -4.49 -8.61
CA ARG A 332 19.35 -5.51 -9.67
C ARG A 332 18.01 -6.28 -9.65
N LEU A 333 17.40 -6.42 -8.48
CA LEU A 333 16.12 -7.12 -8.32
C LEU A 333 14.93 -6.37 -8.94
N LEU A 334 15.10 -5.07 -9.23
CA LEU A 334 14.07 -4.26 -9.88
C LEU A 334 14.26 -4.20 -11.40
N HIS A 335 15.26 -4.90 -11.93
CA HIS A 335 15.43 -5.07 -13.37
C HIS A 335 14.64 -6.31 -13.82
N SER A 336 13.68 -6.13 -14.72
CA SER A 336 13.05 -7.26 -15.42
C SER A 336 13.93 -7.61 -16.61
N ALA A 337 14.51 -8.79 -16.62
CA ALA A 337 15.00 -9.39 -17.86
C ALA A 337 13.81 -9.48 -18.82
N SER A 338 13.86 -8.75 -19.93
CA SER A 338 12.86 -8.73 -21.01
C SER A 338 12.79 -10.08 -21.69
#